data_710ba7d87019f807643978386365d754
#
_entry.id   710ba7d87019f807643978386365d754
#
_cell.length_a   1.000
_cell.length_b   1.000
_cell.length_c   1.000
_cell.angle_alpha   90.00
_cell.angle_beta   90.00
_cell.angle_gamma   90.00
#
_symmetry.space_group_name_H-M   'P 1'
#
loop_
_entity.id
_entity.type
_entity.pdbx_description
1 polymer ?
#
loop_
_entity_poly.entity_id
_entity_poly.type
_entity_poly.pdbx_seq_one_letter_code
_entity_poly.pdbx_strand_id
1 'polypeptide(L)'
;MKLHELSPVPGSNPKAYRKGRGNGSGNGKTAGRGQKGQWARSGGGVRVGFEGGQMPLARRLPKRGFNNIFAKPLEAVNVSVLEKFEDGAVVNAQALLEKGILSKCQYGVKILGEGSLSKKLTVQASAFSASAKAKIEEAGGKAEVV
;
A
#
# COMPACT_ATOMS: atom_id res chain seq x y z
N MET A 1 23.48 14.90 15.46
CA MET A 1 23.39 14.96 13.99
C MET A 1 23.26 16.41 13.58
N LYS A 2 24.18 16.93 12.78
CA LYS A 2 24.15 18.31 12.27
C LYS A 2 23.52 18.32 10.88
N LEU A 3 22.89 19.45 10.47
CA LEU A 3 22.17 19.54 9.18
C LEU A 3 23.06 19.20 7.97
N HIS A 4 24.36 19.54 8.03
CA HIS A 4 25.29 19.23 6.92
C HIS A 4 25.71 17.75 6.85
N GLU A 5 25.43 16.98 7.88
CA GLU A 5 25.68 15.52 7.93
C GLU A 5 24.54 14.71 7.33
N LEU A 6 23.40 15.35 7.04
CA LEU A 6 22.27 14.70 6.40
C LEU A 6 22.60 14.36 4.95
N SER A 7 22.57 13.08 4.63
CA SER A 7 22.74 12.56 3.28
C SER A 7 21.64 11.57 2.93
N PRO A 8 21.19 11.54 1.67
CA PRO A 8 20.20 10.54 1.24
C PRO A 8 20.79 9.13 1.36
N VAL A 9 19.92 8.16 1.54
CA VAL A 9 20.33 6.74 1.56
C VAL A 9 21.06 6.41 0.25
N PRO A 10 22.20 5.68 0.30
CA PRO A 10 22.93 5.28 -0.90
C PRO A 10 22.00 4.59 -1.90
N GLY A 11 22.03 5.04 -3.16
CA GLY A 11 21.18 4.54 -4.24
C GLY A 11 19.79 5.22 -4.37
N SER A 12 19.37 6.06 -3.42
CA SER A 12 18.10 6.80 -3.53
C SER A 12 18.12 7.93 -4.55
N ASN A 13 19.31 8.46 -4.84
CA ASN A 13 19.53 9.50 -5.86
C ASN A 13 20.21 8.89 -7.09
N PRO A 14 19.46 8.48 -8.13
CA PRO A 14 20.07 7.97 -9.35
C PRO A 14 20.85 9.08 -10.07
N LYS A 15 21.91 8.69 -10.77
CA LYS A 15 22.74 9.61 -11.54
C LYS A 15 21.90 10.34 -12.58
N ALA A 16 22.00 11.66 -12.64
CA ALA A 16 21.27 12.48 -13.59
C ALA A 16 21.54 12.02 -15.04
N TYR A 17 20.48 11.67 -15.77
CA TYR A 17 20.55 11.16 -17.13
C TYR A 17 19.94 12.18 -18.10
N ARG A 18 20.83 12.89 -18.84
CA ARG A 18 20.42 13.90 -19.80
C ARG A 18 20.40 13.33 -21.22
N LYS A 19 19.26 13.41 -21.89
CA LYS A 19 19.08 12.98 -23.28
C LYS A 19 19.42 14.11 -24.26
N GLY A 20 19.83 13.75 -25.48
CA GLY A 20 20.12 14.72 -26.54
C GLY A 20 21.37 15.57 -26.28
N ARG A 21 22.41 15.01 -25.63
CA ARG A 21 23.66 15.71 -25.29
C ARG A 21 24.89 14.97 -25.84
N GLY A 22 24.93 14.88 -27.17
CA GLY A 22 26.05 14.32 -27.92
C GLY A 22 25.98 12.80 -28.12
N ASN A 23 26.74 12.32 -29.11
CA ASN A 23 26.74 10.91 -29.53
C ASN A 23 27.37 10.00 -28.49
N GLY A 24 28.39 10.47 -27.74
CA GLY A 24 29.06 9.70 -26.70
C GLY A 24 28.16 9.27 -25.55
N SER A 25 27.01 9.93 -25.35
CA SER A 25 26.03 9.53 -24.34
C SER A 25 25.17 8.32 -24.74
N GLY A 26 25.24 7.86 -26.00
CA GLY A 26 24.34 6.85 -26.57
C GLY A 26 22.91 7.35 -26.86
N ASN A 27 22.57 8.55 -26.42
CA ASN A 27 21.22 9.16 -26.58
C ASN A 27 21.28 10.54 -27.26
N GLY A 28 22.23 10.73 -28.18
CA GLY A 28 22.46 12.01 -28.87
C GLY A 28 21.35 12.36 -29.85
N LYS A 29 21.35 11.70 -31.02
CA LYS A 29 20.52 12.04 -32.18
C LYS A 29 19.01 11.95 -31.92
N THR A 30 18.53 10.83 -31.40
CA THR A 30 17.11 10.54 -31.25
C THR A 30 16.63 10.63 -29.81
N ALA A 31 17.53 10.92 -28.87
CA ALA A 31 17.21 11.06 -27.44
C ALA A 31 16.47 9.87 -26.82
N GLY A 32 16.65 8.66 -27.39
CA GLY A 32 15.97 7.43 -26.95
C GLY A 32 14.52 7.31 -27.45
N ARG A 33 14.06 8.18 -28.37
CA ARG A 33 12.70 8.11 -28.91
C ARG A 33 12.57 7.27 -30.17
N GLY A 34 13.67 6.71 -30.65
CA GLY A 34 13.68 5.98 -31.93
C GLY A 34 13.68 6.90 -33.14
N GLN A 35 13.37 6.37 -34.31
CA GLN A 35 13.41 7.10 -35.59
C GLN A 35 12.17 8.04 -35.69
N LYS A 36 11.33 7.89 -36.68
CA LYS A 36 10.11 8.67 -36.87
C LYS A 36 8.93 7.97 -36.19
N GLY A 37 7.86 8.71 -35.97
CA GLY A 37 6.60 8.17 -35.43
C GLY A 37 5.91 9.16 -34.48
N GLN A 38 4.68 8.85 -34.13
CA GLN A 38 3.86 9.68 -33.25
C GLN A 38 4.51 9.88 -31.87
N TRP A 39 5.13 8.85 -31.32
CA TRP A 39 5.80 8.90 -30.00
C TRP A 39 7.12 9.68 -30.00
N ALA A 40 7.72 9.89 -31.18
CA ALA A 40 8.97 10.63 -31.30
C ALA A 40 8.78 12.15 -31.29
N ARG A 41 7.57 12.66 -31.42
CA ARG A 41 7.25 14.09 -31.48
C ARG A 41 7.09 14.70 -30.09
N SER A 42 7.18 16.02 -30.02
CA SER A 42 6.85 16.77 -28.83
C SER A 42 5.34 16.67 -28.58
N GLY A 43 4.94 16.34 -27.33
CA GLY A 43 3.53 16.10 -27.01
C GLY A 43 2.92 14.86 -27.67
N GLY A 44 3.72 14.07 -28.41
CA GLY A 44 3.26 12.84 -29.07
C GLY A 44 2.88 11.75 -28.08
N GLY A 45 1.92 10.94 -28.49
CA GLY A 45 1.44 9.82 -27.71
C GLY A 45 -0.06 9.59 -27.90
N VAL A 46 -0.54 8.49 -27.45
CA VAL A 46 -1.96 8.15 -27.39
C VAL A 46 -2.38 7.93 -25.95
N ARG A 47 -3.67 8.09 -25.66
CA ARG A 47 -4.21 7.83 -24.32
C ARG A 47 -3.96 6.38 -23.89
N VAL A 48 -3.88 6.13 -22.61
CA VAL A 48 -3.73 4.78 -22.04
C VAL A 48 -4.91 3.91 -22.47
N GLY A 49 -4.63 2.68 -22.92
CA GLY A 49 -5.63 1.74 -23.39
C GLY A 49 -6.18 2.00 -24.79
N PHE A 50 -5.54 2.90 -25.59
CA PHE A 50 -5.89 3.05 -27.00
C PHE A 50 -5.33 1.88 -27.83
N GLU A 51 -6.20 1.23 -28.60
CA GLU A 51 -5.90 0.03 -29.41
C GLU A 51 -5.99 0.31 -30.92
N GLY A 52 -5.44 1.43 -31.38
CA GLY A 52 -5.34 1.74 -32.81
C GLY A 52 -6.68 1.93 -33.53
N GLY A 53 -7.75 2.24 -32.84
CA GLY A 53 -9.11 2.39 -33.39
C GLY A 53 -10.02 1.17 -33.11
N GLN A 54 -9.45 0.04 -32.72
CA GLN A 54 -10.22 -1.09 -32.20
C GLN A 54 -10.87 -0.72 -30.84
N MET A 55 -12.06 -1.27 -30.57
CA MET A 55 -12.72 -1.07 -29.30
C MET A 55 -11.83 -1.56 -28.13
N PRO A 56 -11.46 -0.70 -27.16
CA PRO A 56 -10.60 -1.08 -26.06
C PRO A 56 -11.15 -2.26 -25.25
N LEU A 57 -10.27 -3.11 -24.74
CA LEU A 57 -10.61 -4.30 -23.96
C LEU A 57 -11.60 -4.00 -22.84
N ALA A 58 -11.41 -2.91 -22.12
CA ALA A 58 -12.30 -2.48 -21.04
C ALA A 58 -13.75 -2.25 -21.48
N ARG A 59 -13.97 -1.90 -22.75
CA ARG A 59 -15.31 -1.72 -23.34
C ARG A 59 -15.88 -2.99 -23.97
N ARG A 60 -15.02 -3.94 -24.35
CA ARG A 60 -15.44 -5.24 -24.91
C ARG A 60 -15.94 -6.20 -23.82
N LEU A 61 -15.40 -6.06 -22.59
CA LEU A 61 -15.81 -6.89 -21.46
C LEU A 61 -17.20 -6.48 -20.97
N PRO A 62 -18.13 -7.44 -20.80
CA PRO A 62 -19.43 -7.16 -20.19
C PRO A 62 -19.28 -6.61 -18.79
N LYS A 63 -20.05 -5.60 -18.43
CA LYS A 63 -20.15 -5.09 -17.07
C LYS A 63 -20.82 -6.14 -16.19
N ARG A 64 -20.30 -6.39 -15.00
CA ARG A 64 -20.89 -7.31 -14.03
C ARG A 64 -20.76 -6.77 -12.62
N GLY A 65 -21.63 -7.26 -11.76
CA GLY A 65 -21.62 -6.91 -10.33
C GLY A 65 -22.25 -5.55 -10.04
N PHE A 66 -22.28 -5.21 -8.78
CA PHE A 66 -22.76 -3.93 -8.25
C PHE A 66 -21.98 -3.58 -6.99
N ASN A 67 -21.95 -2.31 -6.65
CA ASN A 67 -21.37 -1.84 -5.40
C ASN A 67 -22.51 -1.67 -4.37
N ASN A 68 -22.40 -2.36 -3.24
CA ASN A 68 -23.30 -2.13 -2.13
C ASN A 68 -22.94 -0.81 -1.42
N ILE A 69 -23.75 0.23 -1.62
CA ILE A 69 -23.54 1.55 -1.01
C ILE A 69 -23.75 1.55 0.51
N PHE A 70 -24.43 0.55 1.06
CA PHE A 70 -24.66 0.38 2.50
C PHE A 70 -23.61 -0.54 3.16
N ALA A 71 -22.57 -0.94 2.44
CA ALA A 71 -21.52 -1.75 3.01
C ALA A 71 -20.78 -1.00 4.12
N LYS A 72 -20.55 -1.69 5.25
CA LYS A 72 -19.77 -1.21 6.39
C LYS A 72 -18.51 -2.04 6.52
N PRO A 73 -17.47 -1.77 5.72
CA PRO A 73 -16.23 -2.53 5.77
C PRO A 73 -15.50 -2.27 7.09
N LEU A 74 -15.06 -3.35 7.74
CA LEU A 74 -14.17 -3.27 8.89
C LEU A 74 -12.73 -3.18 8.40
N GLU A 75 -11.91 -2.37 9.07
CA GLU A 75 -10.48 -2.28 8.80
C GLU A 75 -9.77 -3.53 9.33
N ALA A 76 -9.03 -4.22 8.47
CA ALA A 76 -8.36 -5.46 8.80
C ALA A 76 -6.96 -5.19 9.38
N VAL A 77 -6.65 -5.77 10.54
CA VAL A 77 -5.35 -5.69 11.20
C VAL A 77 -4.88 -7.09 11.55
N ASN A 78 -3.64 -7.43 11.19
CA ASN A 78 -3.05 -8.72 11.48
C ASN A 78 -2.42 -8.75 12.89
N VAL A 79 -2.42 -9.94 13.50
CA VAL A 79 -1.84 -10.18 14.84
C VAL A 79 -0.36 -9.78 14.89
N SER A 80 0.42 -9.99 13.80
CA SER A 80 1.82 -9.60 13.72
C SER A 80 2.08 -8.11 13.98
N VAL A 81 1.13 -7.26 13.65
CA VAL A 81 1.26 -5.80 13.85
C VAL A 81 1.08 -5.42 15.32
N LEU A 82 0.37 -6.24 16.10
CA LEU A 82 0.13 -6.02 17.52
C LEU A 82 1.41 -6.17 18.36
N GLU A 83 2.45 -6.85 17.85
CA GLU A 83 3.78 -6.90 18.45
C GLU A 83 4.42 -5.51 18.71
N LYS A 84 3.95 -4.47 18.02
CA LYS A 84 4.41 -3.08 18.22
C LYS A 84 3.92 -2.46 19.53
N PHE A 85 2.97 -3.09 20.21
CA PHE A 85 2.46 -2.62 21.49
C PHE A 85 3.31 -3.18 22.65
N GLU A 86 3.23 -2.53 23.80
CA GLU A 86 3.89 -2.98 25.02
C GLU A 86 3.10 -4.12 25.66
N ASP A 87 3.79 -4.96 26.42
CA ASP A 87 3.14 -6.05 27.13
C ASP A 87 2.13 -5.52 28.16
N GLY A 88 0.96 -6.13 28.22
CA GLY A 88 -0.15 -5.70 29.07
C GLY A 88 -0.98 -4.51 28.54
N ALA A 89 -0.65 -3.95 27.38
CA ALA A 89 -1.38 -2.83 26.82
C ALA A 89 -2.82 -3.20 26.37
N VAL A 90 -3.71 -2.21 26.46
CA VAL A 90 -5.05 -2.29 25.88
C VAL A 90 -5.01 -1.75 24.45
N VAL A 91 -5.31 -2.60 23.49
CA VAL A 91 -5.32 -2.25 22.06
C VAL A 91 -6.76 -2.05 21.60
N ASN A 92 -7.13 -0.81 21.38
CA ASN A 92 -8.41 -0.41 20.80
C ASN A 92 -8.19 0.28 19.44
N ALA A 93 -9.27 0.63 18.73
CA ALA A 93 -9.19 1.31 17.44
C ALA A 93 -8.42 2.64 17.52
N GLN A 94 -8.53 3.36 18.64
CA GLN A 94 -7.86 4.64 18.86
C GLN A 94 -6.35 4.46 19.04
N ALA A 95 -5.91 3.48 19.82
CA ALA A 95 -4.49 3.15 19.97
C ALA A 95 -3.82 2.73 18.66
N LEU A 96 -4.58 2.06 17.76
CA LEU A 96 -4.10 1.69 16.42
C LEU A 96 -3.93 2.92 15.51
N LEU A 97 -4.81 3.92 15.63
CA LEU A 97 -4.69 5.20 14.91
C LEU A 97 -3.50 6.03 15.44
N GLU A 98 -3.36 6.16 16.76
CA GLU A 98 -2.27 6.90 17.40
C GLU A 98 -0.88 6.34 17.04
N LYS A 99 -0.76 5.01 16.95
CA LYS A 99 0.48 4.35 16.48
C LYS A 99 0.67 4.37 14.96
N GLY A 100 -0.26 4.95 14.21
CA GLY A 100 -0.19 5.03 12.75
C GLY A 100 -0.30 3.69 12.03
N ILE A 101 -0.84 2.66 12.69
CA ILE A 101 -1.11 1.34 12.10
C ILE A 101 -2.30 1.44 11.15
N LEU A 102 -3.31 2.20 11.56
CA LEU A 102 -4.45 2.55 10.73
C LEU A 102 -4.40 4.04 10.40
N SER A 103 -4.76 4.39 9.18
CA SER A 103 -4.93 5.79 8.75
C SER A 103 -6.33 6.31 9.02
N LYS A 104 -7.32 5.43 9.09
CA LYS A 104 -8.73 5.74 9.38
C LYS A 104 -9.42 4.50 9.97
N CYS A 105 -10.45 4.71 10.76
CA CYS A 105 -11.34 3.66 11.25
C CYS A 105 -12.76 4.22 11.27
N GLN A 106 -13.59 3.83 10.28
CA GLN A 106 -14.94 4.38 10.14
C GLN A 106 -16.01 3.47 10.75
N TYR A 107 -15.88 2.16 10.58
CA TYR A 107 -16.90 1.17 10.98
C TYR A 107 -16.39 0.15 11.99
N GLY A 108 -15.13 0.27 12.42
CA GLY A 108 -14.50 -0.63 13.37
C GLY A 108 -13.36 -1.45 12.79
N VAL A 109 -12.76 -2.28 13.63
CA VAL A 109 -11.55 -3.07 13.33
C VAL A 109 -11.87 -4.56 13.40
N LYS A 110 -11.31 -5.33 12.47
CA LYS A 110 -11.29 -6.80 12.51
C LYS A 110 -9.87 -7.30 12.63
N ILE A 111 -9.62 -8.10 13.66
CA ILE A 111 -8.29 -8.74 13.86
C ILE A 111 -8.21 -10.05 13.11
N LEU A 112 -7.16 -10.20 12.31
CA LEU A 112 -6.85 -11.37 11.50
C LEU A 112 -5.62 -12.10 12.05
N GLY A 113 -5.58 -13.43 11.87
CA GLY A 113 -4.60 -14.30 12.50
C GLY A 113 -3.27 -14.47 11.76
N GLU A 114 -2.86 -13.57 10.89
CA GLU A 114 -1.56 -13.65 10.24
C GLU A 114 -0.43 -13.22 11.19
N GLY A 115 0.64 -14.00 11.22
CA GLY A 115 1.80 -13.78 12.09
C GLY A 115 1.68 -14.51 13.44
N SER A 116 2.59 -14.18 14.35
CA SER A 116 2.64 -14.68 15.73
C SER A 116 2.54 -13.52 16.72
N LEU A 117 2.10 -13.79 17.93
CA LEU A 117 2.04 -12.86 19.04
C LEU A 117 2.72 -13.50 20.24
N SER A 118 3.69 -12.79 20.82
CA SER A 118 4.42 -13.25 22.03
C SER A 118 3.99 -12.49 23.28
N LYS A 119 3.26 -11.37 23.12
CA LYS A 119 2.89 -10.45 24.18
C LYS A 119 1.47 -10.68 24.70
N LYS A 120 1.28 -10.44 25.98
CA LYS A 120 -0.04 -10.48 26.62
C LYS A 120 -0.76 -9.15 26.41
N LEU A 121 -1.74 -9.12 25.52
CA LEU A 121 -2.47 -7.92 25.17
C LEU A 121 -3.97 -8.08 25.44
N THR A 122 -4.63 -7.02 25.86
CA THR A 122 -6.09 -6.94 25.87
C THR A 122 -6.56 -6.23 24.60
N VAL A 123 -7.13 -6.98 23.66
CA VAL A 123 -7.50 -6.47 22.35
C VAL A 123 -9.00 -6.25 22.27
N GLN A 124 -9.40 -5.00 22.05
CA GLN A 124 -10.79 -4.58 21.90
C GLN A 124 -11.07 -4.25 20.42
N ALA A 125 -11.88 -5.08 19.75
CA ALA A 125 -12.19 -4.93 18.34
C ALA A 125 -13.62 -5.36 18.02
N SER A 126 -14.16 -4.87 16.89
CA SER A 126 -15.52 -5.19 16.45
C SER A 126 -15.67 -6.63 15.96
N ALA A 127 -14.59 -7.26 15.52
CA ALA A 127 -14.59 -8.67 15.12
C ALA A 127 -13.19 -9.30 15.21
N PHE A 128 -13.16 -10.63 15.37
CA PHE A 128 -11.95 -11.45 15.34
C PHE A 128 -12.14 -12.62 14.38
N SER A 129 -11.06 -13.05 13.72
CA SER A 129 -11.03 -14.37 13.09
C SER A 129 -10.78 -15.44 14.15
N ALA A 130 -11.23 -16.68 13.92
CA ALA A 130 -11.01 -17.79 14.85
C ALA A 130 -9.53 -17.99 15.17
N SER A 131 -8.68 -17.94 14.13
CA SER A 131 -7.22 -18.05 14.29
C SER A 131 -6.59 -16.88 15.05
N ALA A 132 -7.11 -15.67 14.93
CA ALA A 132 -6.61 -14.52 15.69
C ALA A 132 -6.96 -14.66 17.17
N LYS A 133 -8.20 -15.05 17.47
CA LYS A 133 -8.66 -15.27 18.84
C LYS A 133 -7.81 -16.34 19.55
N ALA A 134 -7.60 -17.49 18.91
CA ALA A 134 -6.76 -18.55 19.45
C ALA A 134 -5.33 -18.07 19.77
N LYS A 135 -4.69 -17.34 18.84
CA LYS A 135 -3.33 -16.81 19.04
C LYS A 135 -3.22 -15.79 20.17
N ILE A 136 -4.23 -14.93 20.34
CA ILE A 136 -4.27 -13.96 21.45
C ILE A 136 -4.43 -14.69 22.78
N GLU A 137 -5.28 -15.70 22.86
CA GLU A 137 -5.51 -16.51 24.06
C GLU A 137 -4.28 -17.39 24.39
N GLU A 138 -3.62 -17.99 23.39
CA GLU A 138 -2.36 -18.74 23.56
C GLU A 138 -1.22 -17.86 24.10
N ALA A 139 -1.14 -16.61 23.69
CA ALA A 139 -0.20 -15.63 24.23
C ALA A 139 -0.57 -15.16 25.65
N GLY A 140 -1.69 -15.60 26.21
CA GLY A 140 -2.19 -15.20 27.53
C GLY A 140 -2.88 -13.83 27.56
N GLY A 141 -3.27 -13.32 26.40
CA GLY A 141 -4.04 -12.08 26.24
C GLY A 141 -5.55 -12.31 26.31
N LYS A 142 -6.33 -11.22 26.16
CA LYS A 142 -7.79 -11.25 26.11
C LYS A 142 -8.29 -10.64 24.79
N ALA A 143 -9.31 -11.27 24.17
CA ALA A 143 -10.00 -10.74 23.00
C ALA A 143 -11.42 -10.31 23.39
N GLU A 144 -11.71 -9.03 23.37
CA GLU A 144 -13.00 -8.44 23.74
C GLU A 144 -13.68 -7.86 22.49
N VAL A 145 -14.93 -8.23 22.26
CA VAL A 145 -15.74 -7.69 21.16
C VAL A 145 -16.49 -6.46 21.64
N VAL A 146 -16.34 -5.34 20.91
CA VAL A 146 -16.91 -4.03 21.24
C VAL A 146 -17.77 -3.53 20.08
#